data_03dd6dad44457cec6bbd248c8b5dbb7e
#
_entry.id   03dd6dad44457cec6bbd248c8b5dbb7e
#
_cell.length_a   1.000
_cell.length_b   1.000
_cell.length_c   1.000
_cell.angle_alpha   90.00
_cell.angle_beta   90.00
_cell.angle_gamma   90.00
#
_symmetry.space_group_name_H-M   'P 1'
#
loop_
_entity.id
_entity.type
_entity.pdbx_description
1 polymer ?
#
loop_
_entity_poly.entity_id
_entity_poly.type
_entity_poly.pdbx_seq_one_letter_code
_entity_poly.pdbx_strand_id
1 'polypeptide(L)'
;MEYQEQSDMVILLAVLQSQDVDLVTQALRKFGIAGYELSSTGAFLGRKNITLLIPVQTPDVDLVLSEIKRNCRQRIEYVSMPIEGQPLPIPSPIPVTVGGATIFVLEIDQYLEVLQ
;
A
#
# COMPACT_ATOMS: atom_id res chain seq x y z
N MET A 1 -9.38 8.10 31.99
CA MET A 1 -9.38 7.98 30.52
C MET A 1 -8.85 9.25 29.92
N GLU A 2 -7.76 9.16 29.20
CA GLU A 2 -7.16 10.31 28.55
C GLU A 2 -7.36 10.20 27.05
N TYR A 3 -7.45 11.34 26.39
CA TYR A 3 -7.53 11.37 24.93
C TYR A 3 -6.79 12.59 24.38
N GLN A 4 -6.35 12.47 23.14
CA GLN A 4 -5.76 13.57 22.40
C GLN A 4 -6.64 13.92 21.21
N GLU A 5 -6.78 15.20 20.96
CA GLU A 5 -7.48 15.71 19.81
C GLU A 5 -6.47 16.43 18.92
N GLN A 6 -6.45 16.05 17.63
CA GLN A 6 -5.57 16.67 16.66
C GLN A 6 -6.38 17.09 15.44
N SER A 7 -6.30 18.37 15.10
CA SER A 7 -7.12 18.97 14.04
C SER A 7 -6.42 18.99 12.67
N ASP A 8 -5.08 18.78 12.63
CA ASP A 8 -4.30 18.92 11.40
C ASP A 8 -3.85 17.56 10.86
N MET A 9 -4.72 16.59 10.93
CA MET A 9 -4.47 15.26 10.39
C MET A 9 -5.38 14.96 9.23
N VAL A 10 -4.85 14.18 8.32
CA VAL A 10 -5.62 13.55 7.25
C VAL A 10 -5.38 12.04 7.30
N ILE A 11 -6.28 11.30 6.72
CA ILE A 11 -6.08 9.86 6.52
C ILE A 11 -5.84 9.62 5.04
N LEU A 12 -4.76 8.95 4.74
CA LEU A 12 -4.54 8.43 3.40
C LEU A 12 -4.98 6.97 3.38
N LEU A 13 -5.88 6.65 2.46
CA LEU A 13 -6.20 5.26 2.15
C LEU A 13 -5.45 4.89 0.87
N ALA A 14 -4.46 4.05 1.01
CA ALA A 14 -3.63 3.64 -0.11
C ALA A 14 -3.95 2.20 -0.48
N VAL A 15 -4.46 2.02 -1.68
CA VAL A 15 -4.72 0.68 -2.23
C VAL A 15 -3.54 0.33 -3.13
N LEU A 16 -2.81 -0.70 -2.76
CA LEU A 16 -1.61 -1.12 -3.48
C LEU A 16 -1.55 -2.64 -3.56
N GLN A 17 -0.65 -3.12 -4.41
CA GLN A 17 -0.49 -4.55 -4.55
C GLN A 17 0.22 -5.13 -3.33
N SER A 18 -0.17 -6.33 -2.94
CA SER A 18 0.34 -6.97 -1.72
C SER A 18 1.85 -7.09 -1.70
N GLN A 19 2.47 -7.26 -2.87
CA GLN A 19 3.93 -7.40 -2.95
C GLN A 19 4.67 -6.12 -2.60
N ASP A 20 4.01 -4.96 -2.66
CA ASP A 20 4.63 -3.68 -2.37
C ASP A 20 4.41 -3.20 -0.93
N VAL A 21 3.54 -3.88 -0.19
CA VAL A 21 3.12 -3.44 1.15
C VAL A 21 4.28 -3.36 2.13
N ASP A 22 5.13 -4.37 2.15
CA ASP A 22 6.25 -4.40 3.11
C ASP A 22 7.24 -3.28 2.85
N LEU A 23 7.55 -3.01 1.58
CA LEU A 23 8.45 -1.92 1.22
C LEU A 23 7.90 -0.57 1.65
N VAL A 24 6.61 -0.34 1.38
CA VAL A 24 5.95 0.91 1.76
C VAL A 24 5.93 1.05 3.28
N THR A 25 5.51 0.01 3.98
CA THR A 25 5.42 0.04 5.44
C THR A 25 6.76 0.33 6.08
N GLN A 26 7.83 -0.31 5.59
CA GLN A 26 9.18 -0.08 6.09
C GLN A 26 9.66 1.34 5.80
N ALA A 27 9.38 1.84 4.60
CA ALA A 27 9.78 3.20 4.22
C ALA A 27 9.10 4.24 5.11
N LEU A 28 7.80 4.08 5.37
CA LEU A 28 7.07 5.01 6.23
C LEU A 28 7.53 4.95 7.68
N ARG A 29 7.87 3.74 8.16
CA ARG A 29 8.34 3.55 9.52
C ARG A 29 9.62 4.32 9.80
N LYS A 30 10.49 4.50 8.81
CA LYS A 30 11.72 5.29 8.96
C LYS A 30 11.44 6.73 9.33
N PHE A 31 10.27 7.25 8.99
CA PHE A 31 9.85 8.60 9.31
C PHE A 31 8.89 8.64 10.50
N GLY A 32 8.74 7.53 11.20
CA GLY A 32 7.84 7.45 12.34
C GLY A 32 6.36 7.42 11.96
N ILE A 33 6.04 7.06 10.72
CA ILE A 33 4.67 7.04 10.21
C ILE A 33 4.19 5.59 10.17
N ALA A 34 3.04 5.35 10.80
CA ALA A 34 2.44 4.01 10.86
C ALA A 34 1.38 3.86 9.77
N GLY A 35 1.41 2.72 9.10
CA GLY A 35 0.32 2.31 8.21
C GLY A 35 -0.37 1.10 8.80
N TYR A 36 -1.68 1.11 8.78
CA TYR A 36 -2.50 0.01 9.29
C TYR A 36 -3.12 -0.72 8.13
N GLU A 37 -2.86 -2.01 8.05
CA GLU A 37 -3.38 -2.85 6.98
C GLU A 37 -4.82 -3.20 7.27
N LEU A 38 -5.71 -2.89 6.31
CA LEU A 38 -7.11 -3.26 6.41
C LEU A 38 -7.31 -4.59 5.71
N SER A 39 -7.95 -5.52 6.42
CA SER A 39 -8.24 -6.83 5.87
C SER A 39 -9.23 -6.73 4.72
N SER A 40 -8.88 -7.29 3.58
CA SER A 40 -9.84 -7.45 2.49
C SER A 40 -9.86 -8.91 2.07
N THR A 41 -11.07 -9.39 1.80
CA THR A 41 -11.29 -10.77 1.39
C THR A 41 -11.65 -10.82 -0.08
N GLY A 42 -10.73 -10.54 -0.92
CA GLY A 42 -11.02 -10.61 -2.33
C GLY A 42 -9.83 -10.21 -3.16
N ALA A 43 -9.75 -10.81 -4.34
CA ALA A 43 -8.77 -10.43 -5.33
C ALA A 43 -9.51 -9.83 -6.52
N PHE A 44 -9.17 -8.64 -6.89
CA PHE A 44 -9.73 -8.00 -8.07
C PHE A 44 -8.87 -8.39 -9.27
N LEU A 45 -9.47 -8.98 -10.29
CA LEU A 45 -8.79 -9.45 -11.50
C LEU A 45 -7.63 -10.41 -11.20
N GLY A 46 -7.80 -11.28 -10.20
CA GLY A 46 -6.76 -12.23 -9.81
C GLY A 46 -5.55 -11.61 -9.15
N ARG A 47 -5.57 -10.33 -8.86
CA ARG A 47 -4.50 -9.63 -8.16
C ARG A 47 -4.92 -9.33 -6.75
N LYS A 48 -3.98 -9.55 -5.83
CA LYS A 48 -4.21 -9.27 -4.43
C LYS A 48 -3.86 -7.82 -4.14
N ASN A 49 -4.85 -7.05 -3.74
CA ASN A 49 -4.66 -5.66 -3.33
C ASN A 49 -4.82 -5.54 -1.82
N ILE A 50 -4.04 -4.66 -1.24
CA ILE A 50 -4.07 -4.37 0.18
C ILE A 50 -4.39 -2.90 0.35
N THR A 51 -5.24 -2.58 1.30
CA THR A 51 -5.51 -1.19 1.66
C THR A 51 -4.77 -0.86 2.95
N LEU A 52 -3.96 0.18 2.90
CA LEU A 52 -3.31 0.74 4.08
C LEU A 52 -4.04 2.00 4.50
N LEU A 53 -4.35 2.10 5.78
CA LEU A 53 -4.86 3.31 6.39
C LEU A 53 -3.68 4.00 7.06
N ILE A 54 -3.38 5.23 6.62
CA ILE A 54 -2.19 5.95 7.05
C ILE A 54 -2.61 7.30 7.61
N PRO A 55 -2.73 7.44 8.94
CA PRO A 55 -2.96 8.75 9.54
C PRO A 55 -1.69 9.58 9.42
N VAL A 56 -1.81 10.78 8.92
CA VAL A 56 -0.68 11.64 8.62
C VAL A 56 -0.99 13.07 9.05
N GLN A 57 0.00 13.74 9.61
CA GLN A 57 -0.07 15.19 9.79
C GLN A 57 -0.04 15.86 8.42
N THR A 58 -0.84 16.89 8.24
CA THR A 58 -0.97 17.57 6.95
C THR A 58 0.39 17.96 6.34
N PRO A 59 1.36 18.50 7.10
CA PRO A 59 2.67 18.82 6.52
C PRO A 59 3.45 17.62 5.98
N ASP A 60 3.14 16.41 6.43
CA ASP A 60 3.86 15.21 6.04
C ASP A 60 3.23 14.48 4.87
N VAL A 61 2.12 14.97 4.33
CA VAL A 61 1.40 14.30 3.23
C VAL A 61 2.30 14.11 2.01
N ASP A 62 3.01 15.15 1.61
CA ASP A 62 3.87 15.07 0.42
C ASP A 62 5.00 14.06 0.61
N LEU A 63 5.55 13.97 1.80
CA LEU A 63 6.56 12.97 2.13
C LEU A 63 6.01 11.55 1.95
N VAL A 64 4.83 11.30 2.49
CA VAL A 64 4.20 9.98 2.40
C VAL A 64 3.88 9.62 0.95
N LEU A 65 3.34 10.58 0.19
CA LEU A 65 3.03 10.35 -1.22
C LEU A 65 4.29 10.04 -2.02
N SER A 66 5.40 10.72 -1.74
CA SER A 66 6.68 10.46 -2.39
C SER A 66 7.18 9.05 -2.08
N GLU A 67 7.08 8.63 -0.83
CA GLU A 67 7.55 7.30 -0.43
C GLU A 67 6.70 6.20 -1.05
N ILE A 68 5.39 6.39 -1.11
CA ILE A 68 4.51 5.42 -1.77
C ILE A 68 4.84 5.34 -3.27
N LYS A 69 4.97 6.49 -3.92
CA LYS A 69 5.29 6.54 -5.34
C LYS A 69 6.60 5.83 -5.65
N ARG A 70 7.61 6.05 -4.82
CA ARG A 70 8.93 5.44 -5.02
C ARG A 70 8.91 3.92 -4.89
N ASN A 71 8.11 3.41 -3.97
CA ASN A 71 8.08 1.98 -3.65
C ASN A 71 7.00 1.20 -4.40
N CYS A 72 6.08 1.90 -5.09
CA CYS A 72 4.97 1.27 -5.81
C CYS A 72 4.97 1.62 -7.30
N ARG A 73 6.09 2.03 -7.87
CA ARG A 73 6.15 2.39 -9.29
C ARG A 73 5.63 1.25 -10.16
N GLN A 74 4.82 1.59 -11.13
CA GLN A 74 4.45 0.63 -12.16
C GLN A 74 5.70 0.16 -12.90
N ARG A 75 5.78 -1.12 -13.10
CA ARG A 75 6.90 -1.76 -13.77
C ARG A 75 6.45 -3.05 -14.41
N ILE A 76 7.24 -3.55 -15.32
CA ILE A 76 6.98 -4.84 -15.94
C ILE A 76 7.90 -5.87 -15.30
N GLU A 77 7.31 -6.93 -14.79
CA GLU A 77 8.03 -8.09 -14.29
C GLU A 77 7.71 -9.28 -15.17
N TYR A 78 8.67 -10.15 -15.34
CA TYR A 78 8.51 -11.37 -16.15
C TYR A 78 8.31 -12.54 -15.21
N VAL A 79 7.17 -13.19 -15.38
CA VAL A 79 6.82 -14.37 -14.58
C VAL A 79 7.03 -15.60 -15.45
N SER A 80 7.81 -16.55 -14.96
CA SER A 80 8.02 -17.80 -15.65
C SER A 80 6.89 -18.76 -15.32
N MET A 81 6.19 -19.23 -16.34
CA MET A 81 5.13 -20.22 -16.17
C MET A 81 5.43 -21.44 -17.05
N PRO A 82 5.26 -22.65 -16.49
CA PRO A 82 5.40 -23.85 -17.30
C PRO A 82 4.29 -23.92 -18.33
N ILE A 83 4.64 -24.31 -19.54
CA ILE A 83 3.67 -24.52 -20.63
C ILE A 83 3.13 -25.92 -20.49
N GLU A 84 1.82 -26.07 -20.28
CA GLU A 84 1.17 -27.36 -20.18
C GLU A 84 1.16 -28.08 -21.53
N GLY A 85 1.25 -29.39 -21.50
CA GLY A 85 1.20 -30.21 -22.69
C GLY A 85 2.51 -30.38 -23.42
N GLN A 86 3.59 -29.83 -22.89
CA GLN A 86 4.93 -30.02 -23.44
C GLN A 86 5.58 -31.26 -22.82
N PRO A 87 6.34 -32.05 -23.64
CA PRO A 87 7.06 -33.20 -23.10
C PRO A 87 8.07 -32.80 -22.02
N LEU A 88 8.68 -31.63 -22.19
CA LEU A 88 9.54 -31.01 -21.18
C LEU A 88 9.00 -29.63 -20.92
N PRO A 89 8.58 -29.35 -19.70
CA PRO A 89 8.07 -28.01 -19.37
C PRO A 89 9.19 -26.99 -19.50
N ILE A 90 9.04 -26.10 -20.46
CA ILE A 90 9.96 -24.99 -20.65
C ILE A 90 9.29 -23.75 -20.09
N PRO A 91 9.90 -23.08 -19.11
CA PRO A 91 9.32 -21.85 -18.59
C PRO A 91 9.26 -20.81 -19.69
N SER A 92 8.09 -20.21 -19.87
CA SER A 92 7.92 -19.11 -20.81
C SER A 92 7.75 -17.83 -20.01
N PRO A 93 8.67 -16.85 -20.13
CA PRO A 93 8.49 -15.59 -19.41
C PRO A 93 7.31 -14.80 -19.99
N ILE A 94 6.42 -14.41 -19.11
CA ILE A 94 5.24 -13.63 -19.46
C ILE A 94 5.39 -12.25 -18.84
N PRO A 95 5.32 -11.16 -19.64
CA PRO A 95 5.37 -9.83 -19.08
C PRO A 95 4.09 -9.50 -18.32
N VAL A 96 4.23 -9.01 -17.09
CA VAL A 96 3.11 -8.61 -16.24
C VAL A 96 3.40 -7.22 -15.70
N THR A 97 2.43 -6.33 -15.86
CA THR A 97 2.53 -5.01 -15.24
C THR A 97 2.17 -5.11 -13.78
N VAL A 98 3.10 -4.70 -12.92
CA VAL A 98 2.92 -4.73 -11.46
C VAL A 98 3.16 -3.34 -10.88
N GLY A 99 2.71 -3.15 -9.65
CA GLY A 99 2.90 -1.89 -8.96
C GLY A 99 1.77 -0.91 -9.20
N GLY A 100 2.03 0.32 -8.85
CA GLY A 100 1.01 1.35 -8.84
C GLY A 100 0.28 1.39 -7.51
N ALA A 101 -0.37 2.51 -7.24
CA ALA A 101 -1.16 2.70 -6.03
C ALA A 101 -2.28 3.69 -6.33
N THR A 102 -3.41 3.49 -5.66
CA THR A 102 -4.50 4.45 -5.67
C THR A 102 -4.62 5.01 -4.26
N ILE A 103 -4.61 6.33 -4.15
CA ILE A 103 -4.59 6.98 -2.84
C ILE A 103 -5.79 7.91 -2.73
N PHE A 104 -6.57 7.71 -1.68
CA PHE A 104 -7.66 8.60 -1.31
C PHE A 104 -7.22 9.41 -0.10
N VAL A 105 -7.41 10.71 -0.18
CA VAL A 105 -7.10 11.62 0.93
C VAL A 105 -8.40 11.99 1.61
N LEU A 106 -8.51 11.65 2.89
CA LEU A 106 -9.68 11.92 3.68
C LEU A 106 -9.35 12.96 4.74
N GLU A 107 -10.08 14.06 4.72
CA GLU A 107 -9.96 15.04 5.79
C GLU A 107 -10.60 14.51 7.05
N ILE A 108 -9.99 14.83 8.17
CA ILE A 108 -10.46 14.42 9.49
C ILE A 108 -10.96 15.65 10.23
N ASP A 109 -12.23 15.62 10.62
CA ASP A 109 -12.77 16.68 11.46
C ASP A 109 -12.24 16.59 12.89
N GLN A 110 -12.06 15.36 13.36
CA GLN A 110 -11.66 15.14 14.74
C GLN A 110 -10.90 13.83 14.86
N TYR A 111 -9.82 13.85 15.62
CA TYR A 111 -9.03 12.66 15.93
C TYR A 111 -8.94 12.54 17.45
N LEU A 112 -9.37 11.39 17.96
CA LEU A 112 -9.35 11.11 19.40
C LEU A 112 -8.59 9.80 19.61
N GLU A 113 -7.61 9.85 20.48
CA GLU A 113 -6.92 8.67 20.94
C GLU A 113 -7.23 8.48 22.41
N VAL A 114 -7.88 7.36 22.73
CA VAL A 114 -8.27 7.05 24.10
C VAL A 114 -7.17 6.21 24.73
N LEU A 115 -6.54 6.80 25.72
CA LEU A 115 -5.44 6.16 26.44
C LEU A 115 -5.93 5.76 27.84
N GLN A 116 -5.68 4.52 28.21
CA GLN A 116 -6.07 4.00 29.51
C GLN A 116 -4.87 3.61 30.33
#